data_2121d44ade079f5d83bfb37ae814c4d9
#
_entry.id   2121d44ade079f5d83bfb37ae814c4d9
#
_cell.length_a   1.000
_cell.length_b   1.000
_cell.length_c   1.000
_cell.angle_alpha   90.00
_cell.angle_beta   90.00
_cell.angle_gamma   90.00
#
_symmetry.space_group_name_H-M   'P 1'
#
loop_
_entity.id
_entity.type
_entity.pdbx_description
1 polymer ?
#
loop_
_entity_poly.entity_id
_entity_poly.type
_entity_poly.pdbx_seq_one_letter_code
_entity_poly.pdbx_strand_id
1 'polypeptide(L)'
;MLSADYIVGLTDGEGSFTAYIRPPQAKHGAKNYRVECHYYIKLRDDNVALLKKVKQFFGIGRLSFQRDRRPHHHSCFRYEVTNLEQIARVIIPFFQRYPLQGDKIRDFVLLNKIVRAVLKKKHQTRTGLTEIQRWKAEMHQYADSPNTGNPFVRPRQGKSRAR
;
A
#
# COMPACT_ATOMS: atom_id res chain seq x y z
N MET A 1 1.21 20.06 -14.95
CA MET A 1 1.47 18.61 -14.77
C MET A 1 2.21 18.45 -13.44
N LEU A 2 1.98 17.38 -12.66
CA LEU A 2 2.73 17.15 -11.42
C LEU A 2 4.18 16.76 -11.74
N SER A 3 5.14 17.14 -10.86
CA SER A 3 6.54 16.70 -10.96
C SER A 3 6.71 15.31 -10.31
N ALA A 4 7.80 14.62 -10.63
CA ALA A 4 8.15 13.34 -10.00
C ALA A 4 8.38 13.52 -8.49
N ASP A 5 9.08 14.58 -8.09
CA ASP A 5 9.37 14.87 -6.67
C ASP A 5 8.09 15.13 -5.87
N TYR A 6 7.09 15.79 -6.50
CA TYR A 6 5.79 15.97 -5.86
C TYR A 6 5.08 14.64 -5.61
N ILE A 7 5.12 13.71 -6.57
CA ILE A 7 4.55 12.35 -6.43
C ILE A 7 5.27 11.58 -5.32
N VAL A 8 6.61 11.68 -5.24
CA VAL A 8 7.40 11.05 -4.17
C VAL A 8 6.95 11.60 -2.80
N GLY A 9 6.95 12.92 -2.61
CA GLY A 9 6.55 13.53 -1.34
C GLY A 9 5.10 13.22 -0.97
N LEU A 10 4.17 13.26 -1.93
CA LEU A 10 2.78 12.88 -1.70
C LEU A 10 2.66 11.39 -1.31
N THR A 11 3.45 10.51 -1.91
CA THR A 11 3.47 9.09 -1.56
C THR A 11 4.08 8.85 -0.19
N ASP A 12 5.15 9.55 0.16
CA ASP A 12 5.74 9.49 1.50
C ASP A 12 4.75 9.95 2.59
N GLY A 13 3.92 10.96 2.32
CA GLY A 13 2.88 11.42 3.24
C GLY A 13 1.67 10.47 3.29
N GLU A 14 1.01 10.26 2.16
CA GLU A 14 -0.35 9.71 2.05
C GLU A 14 -0.45 8.40 1.26
N GLY A 15 0.65 7.96 0.64
CA GLY A 15 0.68 6.72 -0.14
C GLY A 15 0.81 5.47 0.71
N SER A 16 0.52 4.34 0.10
CA SER A 16 0.70 3.03 0.72
C SER A 16 1.01 1.96 -0.32
N PHE A 17 1.91 1.07 0.04
CA PHE A 17 2.24 -0.16 -0.67
C PHE A 17 1.80 -1.33 0.19
N THR A 18 0.99 -2.24 -0.35
CA THR A 18 0.51 -3.39 0.43
C THR A 18 0.23 -4.59 -0.45
N ALA A 19 0.16 -5.76 0.16
CA ALA A 19 -0.27 -6.99 -0.49
C ALA A 19 -1.30 -7.70 0.37
N TYR A 20 -2.23 -8.41 -0.28
CA TYR A 20 -3.20 -9.27 0.36
C TYR A 20 -3.03 -10.69 -0.14
N ILE A 21 -3.02 -11.65 0.78
CA ILE A 21 -2.92 -13.07 0.46
C ILE A 21 -4.30 -13.67 0.74
N ARG A 22 -4.98 -14.07 -0.34
CA ARG A 22 -6.31 -14.65 -0.28
C ARG A 22 -6.20 -16.18 -0.34
N PRO A 23 -6.77 -16.89 0.63
CA PRO A 23 -6.81 -18.34 0.58
C PRO A 23 -7.65 -18.85 -0.60
N PRO A 24 -7.45 -20.09 -1.02
CA PRO A 24 -8.29 -20.72 -2.03
C PRO A 24 -9.75 -20.72 -1.61
N GLN A 25 -10.64 -20.32 -2.52
CA GLN A 25 -12.08 -20.37 -2.27
C GLN A 25 -12.66 -21.59 -2.98
N ALA A 26 -12.90 -22.65 -2.24
CA ALA A 26 -13.45 -23.91 -2.75
C ALA A 26 -14.78 -23.73 -3.50
N LYS A 27 -15.62 -22.79 -3.06
CA LYS A 27 -16.90 -22.43 -3.72
C LYS A 27 -16.75 -21.95 -5.16
N HIS A 28 -15.57 -21.47 -5.55
CA HIS A 28 -15.27 -20.97 -6.90
C HIS A 28 -14.26 -21.82 -7.64
N GLY A 29 -13.98 -23.04 -7.18
CA GLY A 29 -13.03 -23.97 -7.83
C GLY A 29 -11.57 -23.54 -7.76
N ALA A 30 -11.26 -22.49 -7.00
CA ALA A 30 -9.89 -22.00 -6.86
C ALA A 30 -9.07 -22.97 -5.98
N LYS A 31 -8.01 -23.53 -6.57
CA LYS A 31 -7.11 -24.45 -5.85
C LYS A 31 -5.90 -23.75 -5.22
N ASN A 32 -5.56 -22.55 -5.69
CA ASN A 32 -4.34 -21.84 -5.30
C ASN A 32 -4.65 -20.54 -4.54
N TYR A 33 -3.69 -20.12 -3.71
CA TYR A 33 -3.70 -18.80 -3.10
C TYR A 33 -3.60 -17.71 -4.17
N ARG A 34 -4.32 -16.60 -3.97
CA ARG A 34 -4.22 -15.40 -4.79
C ARG A 34 -3.51 -14.30 -4.01
N VAL A 35 -2.52 -13.70 -4.62
CA VAL A 35 -1.79 -12.55 -4.05
C VAL A 35 -2.15 -11.30 -4.83
N GLU A 36 -2.70 -10.32 -4.13
CA GLU A 36 -3.12 -9.03 -4.67
C GLU A 36 -2.15 -7.97 -4.19
N CYS A 37 -1.47 -7.30 -5.12
CA CYS A 37 -0.56 -6.19 -4.83
C CYS A 37 -1.24 -4.87 -5.09
N HIS A 38 -1.06 -3.89 -4.19
CA HIS A 38 -1.72 -2.60 -4.27
C HIS A 38 -0.72 -1.47 -4.03
N TYR A 39 -0.77 -0.46 -4.87
CA TYR A 39 -0.27 0.88 -4.60
C TYR A 39 -1.44 1.83 -4.58
N TYR A 40 -1.57 2.68 -3.56
CA TYR A 40 -2.64 3.65 -3.50
C TYR A 40 -2.25 4.93 -2.76
N ILE A 41 -2.95 6.01 -3.08
CA ILE A 41 -2.96 7.26 -2.33
C ILE A 41 -4.41 7.55 -1.93
N LYS A 42 -4.64 7.84 -0.65
CA LYS A 42 -5.97 8.13 -0.10
C LYS A 42 -5.98 9.54 0.45
N LEU A 43 -6.90 10.37 -0.04
CA LEU A 43 -7.09 11.74 0.43
C LEU A 43 -8.56 11.97 0.78
N ARG A 44 -8.79 13.00 1.60
CA ARG A 44 -10.13 13.49 1.89
C ARG A 44 -10.84 13.90 0.59
N ASP A 45 -12.17 13.82 0.59
CA ASP A 45 -13.00 14.00 -0.62
C ASP A 45 -12.89 15.39 -1.27
N ASP A 46 -12.56 16.43 -0.51
CA ASP A 46 -12.28 17.77 -1.02
C ASP A 46 -10.98 17.86 -1.86
N ASN A 47 -10.11 16.86 -1.78
CA ASN A 47 -8.85 16.78 -2.52
C ASN A 47 -8.88 15.86 -3.76
N VAL A 48 -10.07 15.50 -4.24
CA VAL A 48 -10.21 14.61 -5.41
C VAL A 48 -9.52 15.15 -6.66
N ALA A 49 -9.47 16.46 -6.84
CA ALA A 49 -8.80 17.10 -7.97
C ALA A 49 -7.30 16.74 -8.04
N LEU A 50 -6.63 16.64 -6.89
CA LEU A 50 -5.23 16.21 -6.81
C LEU A 50 -5.07 14.75 -7.22
N LEU A 51 -5.94 13.85 -6.76
CA LEU A 51 -5.90 12.44 -7.16
C LEU A 51 -6.17 12.22 -8.65
N LYS A 52 -7.01 13.08 -9.28
CA LYS A 52 -7.20 13.08 -10.74
C LYS A 52 -5.89 13.43 -11.47
N LYS A 53 -5.12 14.41 -10.97
CA LYS A 53 -3.80 14.77 -11.51
C LYS A 53 -2.78 13.64 -11.32
N VAL A 54 -2.81 12.91 -10.18
CA VAL A 54 -1.96 11.72 -9.95
C VAL A 54 -2.30 10.62 -10.96
N LYS A 55 -3.59 10.34 -11.17
CA LYS A 55 -4.03 9.37 -12.19
C LYS A 55 -3.57 9.78 -13.60
N GLN A 56 -3.67 11.06 -13.95
CA GLN A 56 -3.19 11.58 -15.23
C GLN A 56 -1.66 11.44 -15.38
N PHE A 57 -0.90 11.67 -14.29
CA PHE A 57 0.54 11.54 -14.28
C PHE A 57 1.01 10.11 -14.60
N PHE A 58 0.42 9.10 -13.96
CA PHE A 58 0.77 7.70 -14.20
C PHE A 58 0.10 7.11 -15.45
N GLY A 59 -1.00 7.66 -15.93
CA GLY A 59 -1.79 7.14 -17.06
C GLY A 59 -2.51 5.82 -16.78
N ILE A 60 -2.48 5.32 -15.54
CA ILE A 60 -3.02 4.02 -15.12
C ILE A 60 -3.82 4.16 -13.83
N GLY A 61 -4.39 3.04 -13.36
CA GLY A 61 -5.10 2.99 -12.08
C GLY A 61 -6.53 3.53 -12.13
N ARG A 62 -7.18 3.52 -11.00
CA ARG A 62 -8.57 3.96 -10.83
C ARG A 62 -8.73 4.89 -9.64
N LEU A 63 -9.81 5.67 -9.66
CA LEU A 63 -10.31 6.44 -8.53
C LEU A 63 -11.55 5.76 -7.97
N SER A 64 -11.64 5.65 -6.66
CA SER A 64 -12.82 5.15 -5.96
C SER A 64 -13.18 6.07 -4.80
N PHE A 65 -14.48 6.30 -4.62
CA PHE A 65 -15.02 7.01 -3.48
C PHE A 65 -15.22 6.04 -2.33
N GLN A 66 -14.77 6.42 -1.14
CA GLN A 66 -14.92 5.66 0.08
C GLN A 66 -15.72 6.48 1.08
N ARG A 67 -17.01 6.15 1.20
CA ARG A 67 -17.89 6.82 2.15
C ARG A 67 -17.52 6.42 3.58
N ASP A 68 -17.27 7.41 4.43
CA ASP A 68 -17.23 7.20 5.87
C ASP A 68 -18.61 7.50 6.47
N ARG A 69 -19.19 6.57 7.22
CA ARG A 69 -20.49 6.71 7.85
C ARG A 69 -20.41 7.14 9.32
N ARG A 70 -19.20 7.28 9.85
CA ARG A 70 -18.99 7.69 11.24
C ARG A 70 -19.25 9.18 11.38
N PRO A 71 -19.92 9.63 12.48
CA PRO A 71 -20.10 11.05 12.77
C PRO A 71 -18.74 11.78 12.80
N HIS A 72 -18.70 12.97 12.26
CA HIS A 72 -17.50 13.84 12.23
C HIS A 72 -16.31 13.30 11.44
N HIS A 73 -16.47 12.23 10.65
CA HIS A 73 -15.47 11.73 9.73
C HIS A 73 -15.77 12.16 8.28
N HIS A 74 -14.71 12.53 7.56
CA HIS A 74 -14.82 12.86 6.15
C HIS A 74 -14.71 11.62 5.28
N SER A 75 -15.53 11.57 4.25
CA SER A 75 -15.35 10.60 3.15
C SER A 75 -14.03 10.85 2.44
N CYS A 76 -13.55 9.87 1.71
CA CYS A 76 -12.26 9.93 1.05
C CYS A 76 -12.37 9.46 -0.40
N PHE A 77 -11.48 9.96 -1.24
CA PHE A 77 -11.16 9.34 -2.51
C PHE A 77 -9.85 8.58 -2.43
N ARG A 78 -9.78 7.48 -3.16
CA ARG A 78 -8.60 6.65 -3.28
C ARG A 78 -8.23 6.51 -4.75
N TYR A 79 -7.01 6.93 -5.09
CA TYR A 79 -6.35 6.53 -6.30
C TYR A 79 -5.65 5.20 -6.04
N GLU A 80 -5.82 4.21 -6.91
CA GLU A 80 -5.32 2.86 -6.66
C GLU A 80 -4.88 2.17 -7.96
N VAL A 81 -3.74 1.48 -7.89
CA VAL A 81 -3.24 0.56 -8.92
C VAL A 81 -3.17 -0.84 -8.30
N THR A 82 -3.92 -1.78 -8.89
CA THR A 82 -4.02 -3.18 -8.42
C THR A 82 -3.63 -4.19 -9.49
N ASN A 83 -3.57 -3.76 -10.75
CA ASN A 83 -3.11 -4.62 -11.82
C ASN A 83 -1.61 -4.90 -11.67
N LEU A 84 -1.24 -6.17 -11.55
CA LEU A 84 0.12 -6.62 -11.28
C LEU A 84 1.13 -6.15 -12.34
N GLU A 85 0.73 -6.23 -13.62
CA GLU A 85 1.56 -5.78 -14.75
C GLU A 85 1.77 -4.27 -14.73
N GLN A 86 0.74 -3.49 -14.41
CA GLN A 86 0.85 -2.04 -14.28
C GLN A 86 1.75 -1.65 -13.11
N ILE A 87 1.65 -2.35 -11.97
CA ILE A 87 2.56 -2.13 -10.84
C ILE A 87 3.99 -2.43 -11.26
N ALA A 88 4.22 -3.57 -11.93
CA ALA A 88 5.56 -3.99 -12.35
C ALA A 88 6.19 -3.08 -13.41
N ARG A 89 5.38 -2.56 -14.35
CA ARG A 89 5.90 -1.80 -15.50
C ARG A 89 5.91 -0.29 -15.30
N VAL A 90 5.11 0.24 -14.38
CA VAL A 90 4.97 1.69 -14.18
C VAL A 90 5.36 2.09 -12.76
N ILE A 91 4.72 1.52 -11.75
CA ILE A 91 4.90 1.96 -10.36
C ILE A 91 6.31 1.61 -9.84
N ILE A 92 6.75 0.36 -10.02
CA ILE A 92 8.06 -0.08 -9.54
C ILE A 92 9.20 0.69 -10.23
N PRO A 93 9.27 0.81 -11.57
CA PRO A 93 10.32 1.58 -12.22
C PRO A 93 10.31 3.06 -11.84
N PHE A 94 9.13 3.65 -11.62
CA PHE A 94 9.03 5.03 -11.18
C PHE A 94 9.72 5.25 -9.83
N PHE A 95 9.37 4.48 -8.79
CA PHE A 95 9.99 4.63 -7.46
C PHE A 95 11.42 4.07 -7.36
N GLN A 96 11.87 3.27 -8.31
CA GLN A 96 13.29 2.93 -8.46
C GLN A 96 14.11 4.12 -9.01
N ARG A 97 13.53 4.91 -9.91
CA ARG A 97 14.16 6.10 -10.48
C ARG A 97 14.08 7.32 -9.55
N TYR A 98 12.96 7.45 -8.83
CA TYR A 98 12.67 8.54 -7.90
C TYR A 98 12.39 7.95 -6.51
N PRO A 99 13.43 7.66 -5.71
CA PRO A 99 13.30 6.94 -4.45
C PRO A 99 12.49 7.72 -3.42
N LEU A 100 11.69 6.98 -2.64
CA LEU A 100 11.04 7.49 -1.44
C LEU A 100 12.07 7.90 -0.39
N GLN A 101 11.77 8.89 0.40
CA GLN A 101 12.68 9.44 1.42
C GLN A 101 12.31 9.01 2.83
N GLY A 102 11.05 8.60 3.03
CA GLY A 102 10.50 8.18 4.32
C GLY A 102 10.51 6.66 4.51
N ASP A 103 9.94 6.21 5.64
CA ASP A 103 9.90 4.78 6.02
C ASP A 103 9.14 3.89 5.03
N LYS A 104 8.28 4.47 4.20
CA LYS A 104 7.53 3.73 3.17
C LYS A 104 8.41 3.07 2.11
N ILE A 105 9.69 3.46 2.01
CA ILE A 105 10.65 2.76 1.16
C ILE A 105 10.76 1.27 1.52
N ARG A 106 10.60 0.91 2.81
CA ARG A 106 10.62 -0.50 3.26
C ARG A 106 9.46 -1.28 2.65
N ASP A 107 8.24 -0.73 2.72
CA ASP A 107 7.06 -1.37 2.13
C ASP A 107 7.15 -1.45 0.61
N PHE A 108 7.70 -0.43 -0.04
CA PHE A 108 7.97 -0.45 -1.47
C PHE A 108 8.92 -1.59 -1.86
N VAL A 109 10.03 -1.76 -1.13
CA VAL A 109 11.01 -2.84 -1.38
C VAL A 109 10.37 -4.21 -1.20
N LEU A 110 9.55 -4.38 -0.14
CA LEU A 110 8.83 -5.63 0.11
C LEU A 110 7.78 -5.90 -0.97
N LEU A 111 7.01 -4.88 -1.37
CA LEU A 111 6.06 -5.01 -2.48
C LEU A 111 6.75 -5.43 -3.78
N ASN A 112 7.90 -4.83 -4.11
CA ASN A 112 8.67 -5.19 -5.31
C ASN A 112 9.09 -6.67 -5.28
N LYS A 113 9.57 -7.19 -4.12
CA LYS A 113 9.89 -8.62 -3.95
C LYS A 113 8.66 -9.50 -4.19
N ILE A 114 7.51 -9.13 -3.59
CA ILE A 114 6.25 -9.86 -3.73
C ILE A 114 5.79 -9.86 -5.19
N VAL A 115 5.77 -8.70 -5.85
CA VAL A 115 5.36 -8.58 -7.26
C VAL A 115 6.20 -9.49 -8.16
N ARG A 116 7.53 -9.46 -8.01
CA ARG A 116 8.44 -10.32 -8.78
C ARG A 116 8.20 -11.81 -8.53
N ALA A 117 7.92 -12.19 -7.28
CA ALA A 117 7.61 -13.58 -6.93
C ALA A 117 6.27 -14.04 -7.52
N VAL A 118 5.25 -13.16 -7.51
CA VAL A 118 3.93 -13.48 -8.08
C VAL A 118 3.99 -13.58 -9.60
N LEU A 119 4.71 -12.71 -10.29
CA LEU A 119 4.95 -12.80 -11.73
C LEU A 119 5.63 -14.11 -12.14
N LYS A 120 6.55 -14.61 -11.31
CA LYS A 120 7.20 -15.91 -11.47
C LYS A 120 6.35 -17.08 -10.98
N LYS A 121 5.07 -16.86 -10.61
CA LYS A 121 4.13 -17.86 -10.08
C LYS A 121 4.63 -18.59 -8.81
N LYS A 122 5.60 -18.03 -8.07
CA LYS A 122 6.13 -18.63 -6.84
C LYS A 122 5.06 -18.84 -5.76
N HIS A 123 4.03 -17.97 -5.72
CA HIS A 123 2.88 -18.08 -4.80
C HIS A 123 2.08 -19.38 -4.96
N GLN A 124 2.30 -20.14 -6.05
CA GLN A 124 1.66 -21.42 -6.29
C GLN A 124 2.42 -22.60 -5.65
N THR A 125 3.63 -22.38 -5.17
CA THR A 125 4.43 -23.36 -4.43
C THR A 125 4.39 -23.07 -2.93
N ARG A 126 4.49 -24.13 -2.10
CA ARG A 126 4.48 -23.98 -0.63
C ARG A 126 5.61 -23.07 -0.15
N THR A 127 6.83 -23.30 -0.62
CA THR A 127 8.01 -22.50 -0.23
C THR A 127 7.87 -21.05 -0.64
N GLY A 128 7.47 -20.77 -1.90
CA GLY A 128 7.30 -19.41 -2.39
C GLY A 128 6.15 -18.66 -1.70
N LEU A 129 5.06 -19.37 -1.36
CA LEU A 129 3.97 -18.77 -0.60
C LEU A 129 4.43 -18.39 0.82
N THR A 130 5.16 -19.27 1.51
CA THR A 130 5.72 -18.99 2.84
C THR A 130 6.66 -17.77 2.82
N GLU A 131 7.48 -17.64 1.79
CA GLU A 131 8.37 -16.49 1.61
C GLU A 131 7.57 -15.19 1.43
N ILE A 132 6.53 -15.21 0.60
CA ILE A 132 5.62 -14.06 0.38
C ILE A 132 4.88 -13.70 1.68
N GLN A 133 4.42 -14.69 2.45
CA GLN A 133 3.77 -14.47 3.74
C GLN A 133 4.72 -13.78 4.73
N ARG A 134 5.99 -14.16 4.77
CA ARG A 134 7.01 -13.51 5.60
C ARG A 134 7.18 -12.05 5.20
N TRP A 135 7.40 -11.75 3.91
CA TRP A 135 7.52 -10.37 3.44
C TRP A 135 6.27 -9.55 3.74
N LYS A 136 5.08 -10.16 3.60
CA LYS A 136 3.83 -9.49 3.96
C LYS A 136 3.75 -9.18 5.45
N ALA A 137 4.22 -10.08 6.31
CA ALA A 137 4.25 -9.87 7.75
C ALA A 137 5.21 -8.75 8.17
N GLU A 138 6.27 -8.51 7.41
CA GLU A 138 7.24 -7.42 7.63
C GLU A 138 6.70 -6.05 7.18
N MET A 139 5.65 -5.99 6.34
CA MET A 139 5.06 -4.73 5.89
C MET A 139 4.33 -4.00 7.02
N HIS A 140 4.42 -2.66 7.02
CA HIS A 140 3.77 -1.75 7.99
C HIS A 140 4.20 -1.94 9.45
N GLN A 141 5.36 -2.54 9.70
CA GLN A 141 5.93 -2.67 11.05
C GLN A 141 6.77 -1.44 11.43
N TYR A 142 6.17 -0.25 11.34
CA TYR A 142 6.83 1.00 11.77
C TYR A 142 6.73 1.25 13.28
N ALA A 143 5.91 0.46 13.99
CA ALA A 143 5.52 0.73 15.38
C ALA A 143 6.60 0.38 16.41
N ASP A 144 7.65 -0.36 16.05
CA ASP A 144 8.65 -0.87 16.98
C ASP A 144 10.02 -0.19 16.88
N SER A 145 10.14 0.93 16.16
CA SER A 145 11.27 1.82 16.39
C SER A 145 11.11 2.38 17.80
N PRO A 146 12.05 2.12 18.72
CA PRO A 146 12.00 2.75 20.03
C PRO A 146 11.90 4.25 19.81
N ASN A 147 10.85 4.84 20.37
CA ASN A 147 10.53 6.27 20.23
C ASN A 147 11.69 7.07 20.83
N THR A 148 12.74 7.27 20.05
CA THR A 148 13.90 8.05 20.43
C THR A 148 13.51 9.53 20.36
N GLY A 149 12.80 9.98 21.40
CA GLY A 149 12.84 11.38 21.79
C GLY A 149 12.04 12.38 20.98
N ASN A 150 10.95 12.02 20.33
CA ASN A 150 10.04 13.04 19.78
C ASN A 150 9.12 13.57 20.89
N PRO A 151 9.35 14.81 21.42
CA PRO A 151 8.58 15.35 22.52
C PRO A 151 7.10 15.64 22.19
N PHE A 152 6.69 15.49 20.92
CA PHE A 152 5.33 15.75 20.45
C PHE A 152 4.46 14.50 20.33
N VAL A 153 5.01 13.30 20.56
CA VAL A 153 4.23 12.06 20.56
C VAL A 153 3.70 11.79 21.97
N ARG A 154 2.41 12.05 22.17
CA ARG A 154 1.74 11.63 23.42
C ARG A 154 1.68 10.11 23.51
N PRO A 155 2.11 9.49 24.64
CA PRO A 155 1.96 8.04 24.84
C PRO A 155 0.46 7.67 24.75
N ARG A 156 0.15 6.63 24.00
CA ARG A 156 -1.21 6.07 23.99
C ARG A 156 -1.55 5.60 25.39
N GLN A 157 -2.50 6.28 26.05
CA GLN A 157 -3.06 5.79 27.31
C GLN A 157 -3.71 4.44 27.05
N GLY A 158 -3.16 3.41 27.65
CA GLY A 158 -3.74 2.07 27.64
C GLY A 158 -5.15 2.13 28.23
N LYS A 159 -6.14 1.65 27.51
CA LYS A 159 -7.48 1.42 28.08
C LYS A 159 -7.33 0.34 29.14
N SER A 160 -7.33 0.74 30.41
CA SER A 160 -7.51 -0.17 31.55
C SER A 160 -8.89 -0.84 31.37
N ARG A 161 -8.90 -2.15 31.17
CA ARG A 161 -10.13 -2.93 31.35
C ARG A 161 -10.42 -2.96 32.84
N ALA A 162 -11.40 -2.17 33.28
CA ALA A 162 -12.03 -2.39 34.57
C ALA A 162 -12.76 -3.73 34.54
N ARG A 163 -12.56 -4.52 35.59
CA ARG A 163 -13.27 -5.77 35.87
C ARG A 163 -14.70 -5.46 36.27
#